data_f87a913e07a71c80a3ff1c288b98bec1
#
_entry.id   f87a913e07a71c80a3ff1c288b98bec1
#
_cell.length_a   1.000
_cell.length_b   1.000
_cell.length_c   1.000
_cell.angle_alpha   90.00
_cell.angle_beta   90.00
_cell.angle_gamma   90.00
#
_symmetry.space_group_name_H-M   'P 1'
#
loop_
_entity.id
_entity.type
_entity.pdbx_description
1 polymer ?
#
loop_
_entity_poly.entity_id
_entity_poly.type
_entity_poly.pdbx_seq_one_letter_code
_entity_poly.pdbx_strand_id
1 'polypeptide(L)'
;MEYVMKYDFDEVVERRGTGCLKYDFAKERGKKEDVLPLWVADMDFKTVPAVTKRLQKAVEHGIYGYSDSKEDYFAAVSGWYRDHFDWNTKQEWMIKTPGVVFALAAAVRAYTEKGDAVLIQQPVYYPFRQVIETNDRKLVSSDLVLRDGHYEIDFEDFEANIKEHQIHLFLLCSPHNPVGRVWKEWELRKIGEICLKYQVVVVSDEIHSDFVYPGNKHYVFASIEPEFEKISVICTAPSKTFNLAGLQVSNIFIADEGLRKKFIRAVDQAGYSQVNLMGLVACQAAYEEGAEWLLQLKEYLLGNLSFVREYLKENLPEVKLIEPEGTYLIWLDFEALGLERKELEALIDKAGLWLDAGAIFGKTGIGFERINIACPRRTLEQAFVQLKKVVDQLK
;
A
#
# COMPACT_ATOMS: atom_id res chain seq x y z
N MET A 1 -20.60 29.18 -1.59
CA MET A 1 -19.15 29.49 -1.57
C MET A 1 -18.48 28.41 -2.41
N GLU A 2 -17.83 28.77 -3.51
CA GLU A 2 -16.97 27.86 -4.21
C GLU A 2 -15.85 27.43 -3.25
N TYR A 3 -15.68 26.13 -3.06
CA TYR A 3 -14.60 25.57 -2.28
C TYR A 3 -13.31 25.74 -3.09
N VAL A 4 -12.46 26.66 -2.69
CA VAL A 4 -11.16 26.90 -3.35
C VAL A 4 -10.14 25.93 -2.73
N MET A 5 -9.57 25.03 -3.55
CA MET A 5 -8.50 24.16 -3.10
C MET A 5 -7.28 25.00 -2.69
N LYS A 6 -6.78 24.77 -1.49
CA LYS A 6 -5.60 25.46 -0.92
C LYS A 6 -4.30 24.90 -1.51
N TYR A 7 -4.32 23.65 -1.96
CA TYR A 7 -3.16 22.92 -2.49
C TYR A 7 -3.35 22.69 -3.99
N ASP A 8 -2.30 22.95 -4.78
CA ASP A 8 -2.30 22.75 -6.23
C ASP A 8 -1.81 21.34 -6.56
N PHE A 9 -2.76 20.45 -6.87
CA PHE A 9 -2.46 19.09 -7.34
C PHE A 9 -2.38 18.99 -8.87
N ASP A 10 -2.61 20.07 -9.61
CA ASP A 10 -2.39 20.13 -11.07
C ASP A 10 -0.97 20.55 -11.43
N GLU A 11 -0.17 21.00 -10.43
CA GLU A 11 1.25 21.30 -10.64
C GLU A 11 2.00 20.04 -11.07
N VAL A 12 2.61 20.06 -12.27
CA VAL A 12 3.53 18.99 -12.67
C VAL A 12 4.92 19.31 -12.13
N VAL A 13 5.33 18.54 -11.15
CA VAL A 13 6.67 18.61 -10.57
C VAL A 13 7.61 17.78 -11.41
N GLU A 14 8.67 18.38 -11.96
CA GLU A 14 9.71 17.63 -12.66
C GLU A 14 10.49 16.76 -11.67
N ARG A 15 10.51 15.46 -11.95
CA ARG A 15 11.16 14.45 -11.10
C ARG A 15 12.37 13.79 -11.76
N ARG A 16 12.60 14.02 -13.05
CA ARG A 16 13.79 13.51 -13.74
C ARG A 16 15.04 14.24 -13.27
N GLY A 17 16.15 13.51 -13.16
CA GLY A 17 17.42 14.06 -12.66
C GLY A 17 17.48 14.22 -11.14
N THR A 18 16.52 13.69 -10.40
CA THR A 18 16.49 13.75 -8.92
C THR A 18 16.91 12.43 -8.24
N GLY A 19 17.27 11.42 -9.01
CA GLY A 19 17.49 10.06 -8.51
C GLY A 19 16.16 9.33 -8.22
N CYS A 20 15.06 9.81 -8.78
CA CYS A 20 13.75 9.24 -8.56
C CYS A 20 13.61 7.86 -9.20
N LEU A 21 13.33 6.84 -8.38
CA LEU A 21 13.16 5.47 -8.85
C LEU A 21 12.09 5.34 -9.96
N LYS A 22 11.03 6.13 -9.88
CA LYS A 22 9.90 6.10 -10.80
C LYS A 22 10.28 6.58 -12.21
N TYR A 23 11.18 7.56 -12.32
CA TYR A 23 11.51 8.23 -13.59
C TYR A 23 12.93 7.95 -14.10
N ASP A 24 13.94 7.93 -13.22
CA ASP A 24 15.34 7.99 -13.63
C ASP A 24 15.96 6.61 -13.92
N PHE A 25 15.26 5.52 -13.60
CA PHE A 25 15.78 4.15 -13.73
C PHE A 25 15.02 3.31 -14.77
N ALA A 26 14.38 3.98 -15.76
CA ALA A 26 13.64 3.29 -16.80
C ALA A 26 14.56 2.37 -17.64
N LYS A 27 15.71 2.87 -18.06
CA LYS A 27 16.68 2.14 -18.90
C LYS A 27 17.24 0.89 -18.19
N GLU A 28 17.64 1.03 -16.92
CA GLU A 28 18.16 -0.08 -16.08
C GLU A 28 17.11 -1.17 -15.87
N ARG A 29 15.82 -0.81 -16.00
CA ARG A 29 14.68 -1.72 -15.90
C ARG A 29 14.11 -2.15 -17.25
N GLY A 30 14.85 -1.92 -18.34
CA GLY A 30 14.49 -2.36 -19.69
C GLY A 30 13.34 -1.58 -20.34
N LYS A 31 13.06 -0.37 -19.84
CA LYS A 31 12.05 0.53 -20.42
C LYS A 31 12.71 1.65 -21.21
N LYS A 32 11.93 2.32 -22.07
CA LYS A 32 12.40 3.51 -22.80
C LYS A 32 12.58 4.68 -21.83
N GLU A 33 13.55 5.56 -22.11
CA GLU A 33 13.86 6.73 -21.24
C GLU A 33 12.70 7.75 -21.19
N ASP A 34 11.92 7.86 -22.26
CA ASP A 34 10.79 8.77 -22.39
C ASP A 34 9.44 8.17 -21.96
N VAL A 35 9.44 6.96 -21.39
CA VAL A 35 8.22 6.28 -20.92
C VAL A 35 7.50 7.12 -19.87
N LEU A 36 6.16 7.10 -19.90
CA LEU A 36 5.32 7.70 -18.86
C LEU A 36 5.08 6.71 -17.74
N PRO A 37 5.70 6.91 -16.53
CA PRO A 37 5.63 5.93 -15.47
C PRO A 37 4.42 6.18 -14.55
N LEU A 38 3.57 5.16 -14.42
CA LEU A 38 2.44 5.12 -13.48
C LEU A 38 2.44 3.82 -12.64
N TRP A 39 3.62 3.23 -12.42
CA TRP A 39 3.81 1.95 -11.76
C TRP A 39 4.06 2.04 -10.26
N VAL A 40 5.00 2.87 -9.81
CA VAL A 40 5.36 3.01 -8.38
C VAL A 40 4.23 3.66 -7.60
N ALA A 41 3.99 3.14 -6.42
CA ALA A 41 2.98 3.65 -5.48
C ALA A 41 3.47 4.85 -4.64
N ASP A 42 4.28 5.75 -5.22
CA ASP A 42 4.51 7.11 -4.72
C ASP A 42 3.70 8.11 -5.56
N MET A 43 3.44 9.28 -5.02
CA MET A 43 2.65 10.30 -5.71
C MET A 43 3.53 11.28 -6.47
N ASP A 44 2.98 11.92 -7.50
CA ASP A 44 3.64 13.03 -8.20
C ASP A 44 3.24 14.40 -7.63
N PHE A 45 2.82 14.43 -6.36
CA PHE A 45 2.47 15.63 -5.61
C PHE A 45 3.50 15.96 -4.54
N LYS A 46 3.72 17.25 -4.30
CA LYS A 46 4.48 17.70 -3.14
C LYS A 46 3.77 17.26 -1.86
N THR A 47 4.54 16.89 -0.85
CA THR A 47 4.01 16.56 0.49
C THR A 47 3.44 17.79 1.20
N VAL A 48 2.88 17.59 2.38
CA VAL A 48 2.36 18.63 3.27
C VAL A 48 3.40 19.72 3.49
N PRO A 49 3.09 21.02 3.29
CA PRO A 49 4.06 22.13 3.47
C PRO A 49 4.69 22.17 4.86
N ALA A 50 3.96 21.79 5.90
CA ALA A 50 4.48 21.70 7.26
C ALA A 50 5.64 20.70 7.39
N VAL A 51 5.57 19.57 6.67
CA VAL A 51 6.67 18.60 6.60
C VAL A 51 7.93 19.25 6.05
N THR A 52 7.82 19.90 4.88
CA THR A 52 8.96 20.60 4.27
C THR A 52 9.57 21.64 5.22
N LYS A 53 8.73 22.44 5.88
CA LYS A 53 9.17 23.46 6.83
C LYS A 53 9.93 22.88 8.04
N ARG A 54 9.45 21.75 8.59
CA ARG A 54 10.13 21.09 9.72
C ARG A 54 11.43 20.42 9.30
N LEU A 55 11.46 19.81 8.11
CA LEU A 55 12.69 19.25 7.54
C LEU A 55 13.75 20.35 7.30
N GLN A 56 13.36 21.53 6.78
CA GLN A 56 14.28 22.65 6.61
C GLN A 56 14.93 23.07 7.93
N LYS A 57 14.17 23.17 9.02
CA LYS A 57 14.71 23.46 10.36
C LYS A 57 15.72 22.40 10.82
N ALA A 58 15.45 21.12 10.56
CA ALA A 58 16.36 20.05 10.91
C ALA A 58 17.66 20.12 10.08
N VAL A 59 17.57 20.50 8.80
CA VAL A 59 18.72 20.71 7.92
C VAL A 59 19.53 21.93 8.40
N GLU A 60 18.89 23.05 8.74
CA GLU A 60 19.52 24.27 9.26
C GLU A 60 20.28 24.02 10.58
N HIS A 61 19.77 23.11 11.42
CA HIS A 61 20.46 22.71 12.65
C HIS A 61 21.81 22.05 12.36
N GLY A 62 21.94 21.28 11.27
CA GLY A 62 23.19 20.80 10.72
C GLY A 62 23.89 19.69 11.51
N ILE A 63 23.30 19.14 12.57
CA ILE A 63 23.84 18.01 13.35
C ILE A 63 22.92 16.79 13.18
N TYR A 64 23.43 15.76 12.50
CA TYR A 64 22.71 14.53 12.17
C TYR A 64 23.16 13.36 13.05
N GLY A 65 23.16 13.60 14.38
CA GLY A 65 23.51 12.58 15.37
C GLY A 65 22.41 11.55 15.58
N TYR A 66 22.67 10.57 16.43
CA TYR A 66 21.67 9.59 16.83
C TYR A 66 20.44 10.28 17.42
N SER A 67 19.27 9.93 16.94
CA SER A 67 18.01 10.53 17.34
C SER A 67 16.94 9.47 17.60
N ASP A 68 16.03 9.77 18.50
CA ASP A 68 14.87 8.93 18.76
C ASP A 68 13.65 9.83 19.01
N SER A 69 12.47 9.23 18.99
CA SER A 69 11.19 9.90 19.24
C SER A 69 10.88 9.96 20.73
N LYS A 70 10.07 10.95 21.13
CA LYS A 70 9.53 11.12 22.46
C LYS A 70 8.02 10.97 22.49
N GLU A 71 7.40 11.31 23.60
CA GLU A 71 5.96 11.22 23.83
C GLU A 71 5.13 12.02 22.83
N ASP A 72 5.63 13.17 22.36
CA ASP A 72 4.98 14.02 21.36
C ASP A 72 4.85 13.33 19.99
N TYR A 73 5.87 12.56 19.58
CA TYR A 73 5.79 11.74 18.38
C TYR A 73 4.72 10.66 18.50
N PHE A 74 4.71 9.94 19.62
CA PHE A 74 3.67 8.94 19.88
C PHE A 74 2.28 9.59 19.90
N ALA A 75 2.14 10.74 20.57
CA ALA A 75 0.88 11.46 20.62
C ALA A 75 0.35 11.87 19.23
N ALA A 76 1.25 12.31 18.33
CA ALA A 76 0.88 12.64 16.96
C ALA A 76 0.36 11.41 16.19
N VAL A 77 1.10 10.30 16.24
CA VAL A 77 0.72 9.04 15.55
C VAL A 77 -0.56 8.46 16.17
N SER A 78 -0.61 8.29 17.49
CA SER A 78 -1.76 7.73 18.20
C SER A 78 -3.00 8.62 18.05
N GLY A 79 -2.83 9.94 18.09
CA GLY A 79 -3.90 10.90 17.86
C GLY A 79 -4.54 10.72 16.48
N TRP A 80 -3.71 10.51 15.43
CA TRP A 80 -4.22 10.23 14.09
C TRP A 80 -5.12 9.00 14.05
N TYR A 81 -4.67 7.86 14.61
CA TYR A 81 -5.43 6.62 14.60
C TYR A 81 -6.69 6.69 15.45
N ARG A 82 -6.64 7.38 16.59
CA ARG A 82 -7.84 7.63 17.40
C ARG A 82 -8.88 8.46 16.63
N ASP A 83 -8.45 9.56 16.00
CA ASP A 83 -9.35 10.54 15.43
C ASP A 83 -9.92 10.10 14.06
N HIS A 84 -9.19 9.26 13.30
CA HIS A 84 -9.60 8.81 11.98
C HIS A 84 -10.17 7.40 11.95
N PHE A 85 -9.78 6.53 12.88
CA PHE A 85 -10.12 5.10 12.87
C PHE A 85 -10.72 4.60 14.18
N ASP A 86 -10.98 5.50 15.15
CA ASP A 86 -11.52 5.16 16.47
C ASP A 86 -10.70 4.08 17.20
N TRP A 87 -9.37 4.10 16.99
CA TRP A 87 -8.47 3.11 17.56
C TRP A 87 -7.50 3.74 18.56
N ASN A 88 -7.62 3.33 19.83
CA ASN A 88 -6.76 3.80 20.91
C ASN A 88 -5.56 2.88 21.06
N THR A 89 -4.36 3.44 20.99
CA THR A 89 -3.09 2.71 21.12
C THR A 89 -2.34 3.08 22.39
N LYS A 90 -1.37 2.26 22.77
CA LYS A 90 -0.47 2.53 23.89
C LYS A 90 0.97 2.72 23.37
N GLN A 91 1.73 3.56 24.06
CA GLN A 91 3.10 3.88 23.64
C GLN A 91 4.00 2.64 23.61
N GLU A 92 3.86 1.74 24.56
CA GLU A 92 4.62 0.50 24.61
C GLU A 92 4.31 -0.49 23.48
N TRP A 93 3.20 -0.31 22.75
CA TRP A 93 2.87 -1.14 21.59
C TRP A 93 3.65 -0.74 20.34
N MET A 94 4.12 0.52 20.28
CA MET A 94 4.69 1.10 19.08
C MET A 94 6.17 0.76 18.91
N ILE A 95 6.49 0.14 17.77
CA ILE A 95 7.85 -0.15 17.31
C ILE A 95 8.06 0.56 15.97
N LYS A 96 9.15 1.30 15.84
CA LYS A 96 9.49 2.00 14.62
C LYS A 96 10.39 1.15 13.73
N THR A 97 10.10 1.11 12.42
CA THR A 97 10.91 0.41 11.43
C THR A 97 11.15 1.28 10.19
N PRO A 98 12.14 0.96 9.31
CA PRO A 98 12.47 1.77 8.14
C PRO A 98 11.45 1.62 6.99
N GLY A 99 10.32 0.97 7.23
CA GLY A 99 9.25 0.76 6.27
C GLY A 99 8.49 -0.53 6.55
N VAL A 100 7.27 -0.61 6.02
CA VAL A 100 6.38 -1.76 6.27
C VAL A 100 6.94 -3.06 5.69
N VAL A 101 7.59 -3.05 4.53
CA VAL A 101 8.20 -4.27 3.96
C VAL A 101 9.28 -4.84 4.88
N PHE A 102 10.08 -4.00 5.54
CA PHE A 102 11.02 -4.45 6.57
C PHE A 102 10.28 -5.09 7.76
N ALA A 103 9.17 -4.47 8.19
CA ALA A 103 8.35 -5.00 9.28
C ALA A 103 7.73 -6.36 8.92
N LEU A 104 7.22 -6.53 7.69
CA LEU A 104 6.73 -7.83 7.19
C LEU A 104 7.83 -8.90 7.24
N ALA A 105 9.05 -8.57 6.78
CA ALA A 105 10.19 -9.49 6.83
C ALA A 105 10.60 -9.83 8.28
N ALA A 106 10.57 -8.86 9.19
CA ALA A 106 10.82 -9.07 10.61
C ALA A 106 9.74 -9.97 11.24
N ALA A 107 8.46 -9.78 10.91
CA ALA A 107 7.36 -10.61 11.37
C ALA A 107 7.45 -12.07 10.87
N VAL A 108 7.80 -12.26 9.59
CA VAL A 108 8.05 -13.60 9.03
C VAL A 108 9.14 -14.32 9.85
N ARG A 109 10.24 -13.64 10.18
CA ARG A 109 11.30 -14.24 11.02
C ARG A 109 10.91 -14.42 12.49
N ALA A 110 10.06 -13.52 13.02
CA ALA A 110 9.66 -13.54 14.42
C ALA A 110 8.69 -14.67 14.75
N TYR A 111 7.81 -15.03 13.82
CA TYR A 111 6.65 -15.87 14.09
C TYR A 111 6.65 -17.20 13.34
N THR A 112 7.67 -17.45 12.52
CA THR A 112 7.83 -18.71 11.79
C THR A 112 9.29 -19.20 11.80
N GLU A 113 9.49 -20.48 11.58
CA GLU A 113 10.80 -21.09 11.36
C GLU A 113 11.06 -21.28 9.85
N LYS A 114 12.32 -21.53 9.46
CA LYS A 114 12.67 -21.86 8.07
C LYS A 114 11.93 -23.13 7.63
N GLY A 115 11.31 -23.04 6.47
CA GLY A 115 10.51 -24.14 5.89
C GLY A 115 9.03 -24.12 6.28
N ASP A 116 8.62 -23.31 7.26
CA ASP A 116 7.21 -23.11 7.57
C ASP A 116 6.46 -22.43 6.41
N ALA A 117 5.15 -22.63 6.39
CA ALA A 117 4.27 -22.00 5.44
C ALA A 117 3.70 -20.68 5.98
N VAL A 118 3.62 -19.65 5.11
CA VAL A 118 3.01 -18.37 5.40
C VAL A 118 1.90 -18.10 4.38
N LEU A 119 0.73 -17.71 4.89
CA LEU A 119 -0.46 -17.49 4.07
C LEU A 119 -0.55 -16.03 3.59
N ILE A 120 -0.96 -15.86 2.34
CA ILE A 120 -1.36 -14.59 1.73
C ILE A 120 -2.63 -14.79 0.90
N GLN A 121 -3.17 -13.69 0.33
CA GLN A 121 -4.34 -13.72 -0.56
C GLN A 121 -4.01 -13.02 -1.88
N GLN A 122 -3.68 -13.80 -2.93
CA GLN A 122 -3.36 -13.23 -4.25
C GLN A 122 -4.64 -12.92 -5.07
N PRO A 123 -4.60 -11.91 -6.00
CA PRO A 123 -3.46 -11.06 -6.32
C PRO A 123 -3.18 -10.07 -5.19
N VAL A 124 -1.93 -9.95 -4.78
CA VAL A 124 -1.51 -9.07 -3.67
C VAL A 124 -0.15 -8.45 -3.95
N TYR A 125 0.16 -7.36 -3.29
CA TYR A 125 1.42 -6.64 -3.37
C TYR A 125 2.62 -7.59 -3.33
N TYR A 126 3.39 -7.62 -4.41
CA TYR A 126 4.42 -8.63 -4.66
C TYR A 126 5.51 -8.75 -3.58
N PRO A 127 5.86 -7.70 -2.79
CA PRO A 127 6.78 -7.87 -1.67
C PRO A 127 6.29 -8.83 -0.58
N PHE A 128 4.99 -9.11 -0.47
CA PHE A 128 4.49 -10.15 0.45
C PHE A 128 5.10 -11.51 0.11
N ARG A 129 5.06 -11.88 -1.16
CA ARG A 129 5.73 -13.09 -1.66
C ARG A 129 7.24 -13.02 -1.42
N GLN A 130 7.86 -11.88 -1.77
CA GLN A 130 9.32 -11.73 -1.66
C GLN A 130 9.81 -11.92 -0.22
N VAL A 131 9.15 -11.30 0.79
CA VAL A 131 9.58 -11.45 2.19
C VAL A 131 9.39 -12.88 2.71
N ILE A 132 8.45 -13.65 2.17
CA ILE A 132 8.27 -15.06 2.51
C ILE A 132 9.40 -15.88 1.92
N GLU A 133 9.61 -15.82 0.60
CA GLU A 133 10.56 -16.65 -0.13
C GLU A 133 12.01 -16.32 0.23
N THR A 134 12.37 -15.03 0.34
CA THR A 134 13.74 -14.59 0.70
C THR A 134 14.13 -14.89 2.14
N ASN A 135 13.17 -15.22 3.00
CA ASN A 135 13.43 -15.68 4.36
C ASN A 135 13.30 -17.23 4.50
N ASP A 136 13.34 -17.98 3.41
CA ASP A 136 13.28 -19.44 3.39
C ASP A 136 11.95 -20.02 3.94
N ARG A 137 10.83 -19.34 3.74
CA ARG A 137 9.48 -19.82 4.07
C ARG A 137 8.74 -20.25 2.81
N LYS A 138 7.74 -21.10 2.96
CA LYS A 138 6.88 -21.55 1.86
C LYS A 138 5.70 -20.60 1.69
N LEU A 139 5.48 -20.15 0.47
CA LEU A 139 4.31 -19.37 0.13
C LEU A 139 3.09 -20.28 0.00
N VAL A 140 2.02 -19.96 0.72
CA VAL A 140 0.67 -20.50 0.51
C VAL A 140 -0.26 -19.34 0.20
N SER A 141 -1.12 -19.49 -0.80
CA SER A 141 -2.07 -18.46 -1.19
C SER A 141 -3.49 -19.01 -1.16
N SER A 142 -4.37 -18.34 -0.42
CA SER A 142 -5.81 -18.46 -0.57
C SER A 142 -6.25 -17.35 -1.51
N ASP A 143 -6.37 -17.66 -2.80
CA ASP A 143 -6.56 -16.66 -3.84
C ASP A 143 -7.94 -15.98 -3.71
N LEU A 144 -7.97 -14.67 -3.92
CA LEU A 144 -9.22 -13.93 -4.00
C LEU A 144 -9.99 -14.34 -5.26
N VAL A 145 -11.30 -14.40 -5.15
CA VAL A 145 -12.19 -14.79 -6.24
C VAL A 145 -12.84 -13.54 -6.85
N LEU A 146 -12.65 -13.35 -8.15
CA LEU A 146 -13.34 -12.29 -8.90
C LEU A 146 -14.74 -12.76 -9.30
N ARG A 147 -15.79 -12.08 -8.78
CA ARG A 147 -17.19 -12.33 -9.14
C ARG A 147 -17.86 -11.01 -9.49
N ASP A 148 -18.44 -10.94 -10.67
CA ASP A 148 -19.17 -9.74 -11.15
C ASP A 148 -18.38 -8.43 -11.01
N GLY A 149 -17.05 -8.48 -11.26
CA GLY A 149 -16.16 -7.33 -11.15
C GLY A 149 -15.74 -6.95 -9.72
N HIS A 150 -16.03 -7.81 -8.72
CA HIS A 150 -15.70 -7.60 -7.33
C HIS A 150 -14.89 -8.77 -6.77
N TYR A 151 -13.80 -8.50 -6.05
CA TYR A 151 -12.99 -9.54 -5.43
C TYR A 151 -13.54 -9.91 -4.06
N GLU A 152 -13.65 -11.20 -3.79
CA GLU A 152 -14.17 -11.77 -2.56
C GLU A 152 -13.17 -12.74 -1.94
N ILE A 153 -13.27 -12.92 -0.61
CA ILE A 153 -12.52 -13.92 0.14
C ILE A 153 -13.29 -15.24 0.08
N ASP A 154 -12.61 -16.30 -0.37
CA ASP A 154 -13.11 -17.67 -0.17
C ASP A 154 -12.70 -18.15 1.23
N PHE A 155 -13.61 -18.02 2.19
CA PHE A 155 -13.34 -18.38 3.58
C PHE A 155 -13.20 -19.90 3.81
N GLU A 156 -13.79 -20.72 2.94
CA GLU A 156 -13.64 -22.17 3.03
C GLU A 156 -12.24 -22.57 2.60
N ASP A 157 -11.76 -22.02 1.47
CA ASP A 157 -10.38 -22.19 1.01
C ASP A 157 -9.37 -21.61 2.01
N PHE A 158 -9.64 -20.43 2.55
CA PHE A 158 -8.81 -19.78 3.57
C PHE A 158 -8.60 -20.68 4.80
N GLU A 159 -9.69 -21.20 5.36
CA GLU A 159 -9.63 -22.11 6.53
C GLU A 159 -9.00 -23.46 6.16
N ALA A 160 -9.27 -23.99 4.96
CA ALA A 160 -8.67 -25.23 4.49
C ALA A 160 -7.15 -25.14 4.36
N ASN A 161 -6.65 -24.05 3.76
CA ASN A 161 -5.21 -23.80 3.63
C ASN A 161 -4.51 -23.69 5.00
N ILE A 162 -5.15 -23.04 5.98
CA ILE A 162 -4.62 -22.94 7.34
C ILE A 162 -4.41 -24.33 7.95
N LYS A 163 -5.40 -25.22 7.81
CA LYS A 163 -5.34 -26.59 8.34
C LYS A 163 -4.33 -27.45 7.62
N GLU A 164 -4.41 -27.49 6.29
CA GLU A 164 -3.60 -28.36 5.46
C GLU A 164 -2.09 -28.06 5.58
N HIS A 165 -1.76 -26.76 5.60
CA HIS A 165 -0.37 -26.31 5.63
C HIS A 165 0.13 -25.93 7.02
N GLN A 166 -0.69 -26.13 8.07
CA GLN A 166 -0.33 -25.81 9.45
C GLN A 166 0.17 -24.36 9.58
N ILE A 167 -0.59 -23.44 9.01
CA ILE A 167 -0.24 -22.01 8.97
C ILE A 167 -0.23 -21.41 10.38
N HIS A 168 0.85 -20.69 10.71
CA HIS A 168 0.99 -19.92 11.96
C HIS A 168 1.08 -18.41 11.71
N LEU A 169 1.21 -17.98 10.46
CA LEU A 169 1.33 -16.59 10.06
C LEU A 169 0.53 -16.30 8.80
N PHE A 170 -0.33 -15.29 8.87
CA PHE A 170 -1.05 -14.72 7.74
C PHE A 170 -0.66 -13.25 7.55
N LEU A 171 -0.29 -12.88 6.32
CA LEU A 171 -0.05 -11.49 5.93
C LEU A 171 -1.31 -10.94 5.25
N LEU A 172 -2.01 -10.05 5.93
CA LEU A 172 -3.22 -9.38 5.46
C LEU A 172 -2.88 -8.03 4.84
N CYS A 173 -3.39 -7.74 3.64
CA CYS A 173 -3.33 -6.43 3.00
C CYS A 173 -4.68 -5.70 3.16
N SER A 174 -4.72 -4.58 3.88
CA SER A 174 -5.96 -3.88 4.24
C SER A 174 -5.78 -2.35 4.32
N PRO A 175 -6.28 -1.56 3.38
CA PRO A 175 -6.93 -1.90 2.08
C PRO A 175 -6.05 -2.72 1.15
N HIS A 176 -6.67 -3.54 0.31
CA HIS A 176 -5.98 -4.55 -0.49
C HIS A 176 -5.47 -4.01 -1.82
N ASN A 177 -4.16 -4.02 -2.00
CA ASN A 177 -3.47 -3.67 -3.23
C ASN A 177 -3.06 -4.97 -3.97
N PRO A 178 -3.42 -5.20 -5.26
CA PRO A 178 -3.79 -4.17 -6.25
C PRO A 178 -5.30 -3.98 -6.46
N VAL A 179 -6.15 -4.84 -5.92
CA VAL A 179 -7.57 -4.94 -6.32
C VAL A 179 -8.47 -3.84 -5.74
N GLY A 180 -7.93 -2.98 -4.86
CA GLY A 180 -8.64 -1.82 -4.31
C GLY A 180 -9.74 -2.14 -3.30
N ARG A 181 -9.79 -3.38 -2.74
CA ARG A 181 -10.78 -3.75 -1.72
C ARG A 181 -10.51 -3.05 -0.38
N VAL A 182 -11.59 -2.61 0.25
CA VAL A 182 -11.62 -2.21 1.66
C VAL A 182 -12.49 -3.23 2.41
N TRP A 183 -11.85 -4.11 3.16
CA TRP A 183 -12.52 -5.21 3.82
C TRP A 183 -13.58 -4.72 4.78
N LYS A 184 -14.78 -5.30 4.71
CA LYS A 184 -15.88 -4.98 5.61
C LYS A 184 -15.58 -5.54 7.01
N GLU A 185 -16.16 -4.94 8.03
CA GLU A 185 -16.00 -5.41 9.41
C GLU A 185 -16.27 -6.91 9.58
N TRP A 186 -17.35 -7.41 8.96
CA TRP A 186 -17.71 -8.83 9.04
C TRP A 186 -16.69 -9.76 8.35
N GLU A 187 -16.02 -9.30 7.26
CA GLU A 187 -14.97 -10.06 6.57
C GLU A 187 -13.75 -10.19 7.46
N LEU A 188 -13.31 -9.07 8.03
CA LEU A 188 -12.17 -9.04 8.97
C LEU A 188 -12.48 -9.82 10.25
N ARG A 189 -13.71 -9.74 10.76
CA ARG A 189 -14.17 -10.52 11.90
C ARG A 189 -14.06 -12.02 11.63
N LYS A 190 -14.52 -12.48 10.47
CA LYS A 190 -14.45 -13.88 10.09
C LYS A 190 -13.02 -14.37 9.90
N ILE A 191 -12.12 -13.54 9.30
CA ILE A 191 -10.69 -13.81 9.27
C ILE A 191 -10.14 -13.99 10.69
N GLY A 192 -10.43 -13.03 11.59
CA GLY A 192 -9.93 -13.04 12.97
C GLY A 192 -10.40 -14.26 13.76
N GLU A 193 -11.68 -14.64 13.63
CA GLU A 193 -12.25 -15.83 14.27
C GLU A 193 -11.55 -17.12 13.81
N ILE A 194 -11.30 -17.26 12.50
CA ILE A 194 -10.55 -18.41 11.97
C ILE A 194 -9.11 -18.38 12.49
N CYS A 195 -8.44 -17.23 12.45
CA CYS A 195 -7.06 -17.10 12.93
C CYS A 195 -6.93 -17.39 14.43
N LEU A 196 -7.86 -16.92 15.26
CA LEU A 196 -7.92 -17.26 16.69
C LEU A 196 -8.07 -18.77 16.92
N LYS A 197 -8.99 -19.39 16.19
CA LYS A 197 -9.26 -20.84 16.31
C LYS A 197 -8.03 -21.70 16.05
N TYR A 198 -7.17 -21.28 15.12
CA TYR A 198 -5.95 -22.01 14.74
C TYR A 198 -4.66 -21.40 15.26
N GLN A 199 -4.73 -20.39 16.13
CA GLN A 199 -3.58 -19.69 16.71
C GLN A 199 -2.65 -19.08 15.65
N VAL A 200 -3.22 -18.52 14.58
CA VAL A 200 -2.51 -17.83 13.51
C VAL A 200 -2.29 -16.37 13.88
N VAL A 201 -1.05 -15.90 13.80
CA VAL A 201 -0.72 -14.48 13.93
C VAL A 201 -1.10 -13.76 12.63
N VAL A 202 -1.81 -12.63 12.76
CA VAL A 202 -2.20 -11.78 11.62
C VAL A 202 -1.29 -10.55 11.57
N VAL A 203 -0.53 -10.40 10.49
CA VAL A 203 0.20 -9.16 10.21
C VAL A 203 -0.61 -8.35 9.21
N SER A 204 -1.28 -7.32 9.71
CA SER A 204 -2.13 -6.45 8.89
C SER A 204 -1.32 -5.27 8.36
N ASP A 205 -1.06 -5.26 7.06
CA ASP A 205 -0.48 -4.12 6.35
C ASP A 205 -1.59 -3.11 6.05
N GLU A 206 -1.64 -2.05 6.86
CA GLU A 206 -2.66 -1.00 6.80
C GLU A 206 -2.10 0.32 6.25
N ILE A 207 -1.02 0.26 5.48
CA ILE A 207 -0.34 1.45 4.93
C ILE A 207 -1.23 2.32 4.01
N HIS A 208 -2.34 1.76 3.50
CA HIS A 208 -3.31 2.45 2.65
C HIS A 208 -4.59 2.86 3.39
N SER A 209 -4.66 2.73 4.71
CA SER A 209 -5.86 2.96 5.54
C SER A 209 -6.57 4.30 5.28
N ASP A 210 -5.82 5.36 5.02
CA ASP A 210 -6.34 6.72 4.80
C ASP A 210 -7.05 6.91 3.45
N PHE A 211 -6.80 6.02 2.48
CA PHE A 211 -7.39 6.11 1.14
C PHE A 211 -8.58 5.17 1.00
N VAL A 212 -9.72 5.65 1.46
CA VAL A 212 -11.01 4.95 1.36
C VAL A 212 -11.99 5.86 0.63
N TYR A 213 -12.68 5.32 -0.39
CA TYR A 213 -13.65 6.05 -1.18
C TYR A 213 -15.03 6.10 -0.48
N PRO A 214 -15.88 7.11 -0.80
CA PRO A 214 -17.18 7.27 -0.19
C PRO A 214 -18.02 6.00 -0.22
N GLY A 215 -18.73 5.72 0.88
CA GLY A 215 -19.54 4.51 1.06
C GLY A 215 -18.77 3.34 1.69
N ASN A 216 -17.46 3.44 1.85
CA ASN A 216 -16.62 2.44 2.51
C ASN A 216 -16.00 3.01 3.79
N LYS A 217 -15.57 2.12 4.68
CA LYS A 217 -14.88 2.47 5.93
C LYS A 217 -13.76 1.47 6.17
N HIS A 218 -12.55 1.98 6.45
CA HIS A 218 -11.45 1.14 6.93
C HIS A 218 -11.66 0.82 8.42
N TYR A 219 -11.40 -0.42 8.77
CA TYR A 219 -11.37 -0.90 10.15
C TYR A 219 -9.96 -1.40 10.44
N VAL A 220 -9.34 -0.89 11.48
CA VAL A 220 -8.07 -1.44 11.98
C VAL A 220 -8.34 -2.85 12.48
N PHE A 221 -7.62 -3.85 12.00
CA PHE A 221 -7.89 -5.25 12.32
C PHE A 221 -7.94 -5.51 13.84
N ALA A 222 -6.97 -4.95 14.57
CA ALA A 222 -6.90 -5.09 16.04
C ALA A 222 -8.08 -4.45 16.78
N SER A 223 -8.81 -3.50 16.17
CA SER A 223 -9.91 -2.79 16.83
C SER A 223 -11.27 -3.49 16.74
N ILE A 224 -11.38 -4.56 15.94
CA ILE A 224 -12.66 -5.24 15.68
C ILE A 224 -13.15 -6.01 16.89
N GLU A 225 -12.24 -6.74 17.54
CA GLU A 225 -12.49 -7.47 18.80
C GLU A 225 -11.26 -7.40 19.72
N PRO A 226 -11.45 -7.33 21.05
CA PRO A 226 -10.33 -7.28 21.98
C PRO A 226 -9.37 -8.49 21.87
N GLU A 227 -9.89 -9.64 21.44
CA GLU A 227 -9.10 -10.85 21.24
C GLU A 227 -8.15 -10.72 20.05
N PHE A 228 -8.47 -9.88 19.06
CA PHE A 228 -7.62 -9.68 17.88
C PHE A 228 -6.35 -8.91 18.18
N GLU A 229 -6.35 -8.08 19.24
CA GLU A 229 -5.12 -7.46 19.76
C GLU A 229 -4.06 -8.50 20.17
N LYS A 230 -4.50 -9.70 20.61
CA LYS A 230 -3.60 -10.75 21.10
C LYS A 230 -2.89 -11.52 19.98
N ILE A 231 -3.41 -11.43 18.75
CA ILE A 231 -2.90 -12.20 17.60
C ILE A 231 -2.42 -11.29 16.46
N SER A 232 -2.39 -9.97 16.64
CA SER A 232 -2.13 -9.05 15.53
C SER A 232 -0.87 -8.23 15.66
N VAL A 233 -0.32 -7.91 14.47
CA VAL A 233 0.72 -6.92 14.24
C VAL A 233 0.17 -5.94 13.23
N ILE A 234 -0.05 -4.69 13.63
CA ILE A 234 -0.61 -3.66 12.76
C ILE A 234 0.53 -2.81 12.18
N CYS A 235 0.69 -2.85 10.87
CA CYS A 235 1.73 -2.14 10.16
C CYS A 235 1.19 -0.86 9.54
N THR A 236 1.67 0.29 9.99
CA THR A 236 1.25 1.61 9.56
C THR A 236 2.43 2.47 9.14
N ALA A 237 2.22 3.45 8.27
CA ALA A 237 3.26 4.40 7.89
C ALA A 237 2.67 5.66 7.25
N PRO A 238 3.33 6.83 7.37
CA PRO A 238 2.95 8.05 6.67
C PRO A 238 3.32 8.02 5.17
N SER A 239 4.01 6.96 4.73
CA SER A 239 4.64 6.86 3.40
C SER A 239 3.65 7.03 2.26
N LYS A 240 2.45 6.43 2.36
CA LYS A 240 1.42 6.53 1.33
C LYS A 240 0.51 7.72 1.58
N THR A 241 0.11 7.95 2.82
CA THR A 241 -0.77 9.04 3.20
C THR A 241 -0.22 10.40 2.80
N PHE A 242 1.08 10.64 3.02
CA PHE A 242 1.72 11.94 2.86
C PHE A 242 2.90 11.95 1.86
N ASN A 243 3.02 10.91 1.04
CA ASN A 243 4.09 10.79 0.02
C ASN A 243 5.52 10.86 0.61
N LEU A 244 5.78 10.12 1.69
CA LEU A 244 7.03 10.15 2.45
C LEU A 244 7.85 8.86 2.34
N ALA A 245 7.63 8.03 1.33
CA ALA A 245 8.27 6.72 1.22
C ALA A 245 9.80 6.78 1.23
N GLY A 246 10.40 7.79 0.62
CA GLY A 246 11.86 8.00 0.60
C GLY A 246 12.48 8.33 1.96
N LEU A 247 11.67 8.71 2.96
CA LEU A 247 12.12 9.02 4.32
C LEU A 247 12.13 7.81 5.26
N GLN A 248 11.67 6.65 4.80
CA GLN A 248 11.85 5.35 5.44
C GLN A 248 11.48 5.34 6.93
N VAL A 249 10.20 5.55 7.23
CA VAL A 249 9.63 5.45 8.59
C VAL A 249 8.29 4.73 8.56
N SER A 250 8.09 3.83 9.50
CA SER A 250 6.81 3.17 9.76
C SER A 250 6.62 2.92 11.25
N ASN A 251 5.36 2.83 11.68
CA ASN A 251 4.95 2.63 13.06
C ASN A 251 4.18 1.32 13.13
N ILE A 252 4.73 0.37 13.87
CA ILE A 252 4.19 -0.99 14.00
C ILE A 252 3.62 -1.12 15.39
N PHE A 253 2.35 -1.50 15.50
CA PHE A 253 1.69 -1.66 16.80
C PHE A 253 1.45 -3.14 17.11
N ILE A 254 1.92 -3.58 18.26
CA ILE A 254 1.78 -4.96 18.76
C ILE A 254 1.36 -4.91 20.21
N ALA A 255 0.09 -5.20 20.48
CA ALA A 255 -0.48 -5.12 21.82
C ALA A 255 0.03 -6.26 22.73
N ASP A 256 0.07 -7.49 22.22
CA ASP A 256 0.57 -8.64 22.97
C ASP A 256 2.07 -8.54 23.24
N GLU A 257 2.45 -8.65 24.52
CA GLU A 257 3.84 -8.51 24.94
C GLU A 257 4.74 -9.64 24.42
N GLY A 258 4.20 -10.85 24.31
CA GLY A 258 4.94 -12.02 23.80
C GLY A 258 5.27 -11.88 22.32
N LEU A 259 4.29 -11.49 21.50
CA LEU A 259 4.49 -11.19 20.09
C LEU A 259 5.45 -10.00 19.91
N ARG A 260 5.29 -8.96 20.71
CA ARG A 260 6.12 -7.76 20.65
C ARG A 260 7.59 -8.06 20.94
N LYS A 261 7.88 -8.86 21.97
CA LYS A 261 9.26 -9.29 22.30
C LYS A 261 9.91 -10.10 21.16
N LYS A 262 9.16 -11.02 20.53
CA LYS A 262 9.66 -11.80 19.39
C LYS A 262 9.96 -10.88 18.21
N PHE A 263 9.07 -9.92 17.92
CA PHE A 263 9.25 -8.97 16.83
C PHE A 263 10.49 -8.08 17.05
N ILE A 264 10.64 -7.49 18.23
CA ILE A 264 11.81 -6.67 18.60
C ILE A 264 13.09 -7.48 18.40
N ARG A 265 13.14 -8.73 18.89
CA ARG A 265 14.30 -9.61 18.68
C ARG A 265 14.63 -9.82 17.22
N ALA A 266 13.62 -9.98 16.35
CA ALA A 266 13.87 -10.15 14.92
C ALA A 266 14.38 -8.86 14.25
N VAL A 267 13.96 -7.68 14.73
CA VAL A 267 14.49 -6.38 14.32
C VAL A 267 15.95 -6.21 14.75
N ASP A 268 16.26 -6.55 16.02
CA ASP A 268 17.62 -6.48 16.57
C ASP A 268 18.57 -7.42 15.82
N GLN A 269 18.13 -8.63 15.48
CA GLN A 269 18.90 -9.58 14.68
C GLN A 269 19.23 -9.08 13.27
N ALA A 270 18.41 -8.18 12.73
CA ALA A 270 18.69 -7.50 11.46
C ALA A 270 19.70 -6.34 11.62
N GLY A 271 20.18 -6.06 12.85
CA GLY A 271 21.11 -4.97 13.13
C GLY A 271 20.49 -3.57 13.04
N TYR A 272 19.16 -3.49 13.06
CA TYR A 272 18.45 -2.22 12.95
C TYR A 272 18.06 -1.72 14.35
N SER A 273 18.46 -0.50 14.70
CA SER A 273 18.24 0.05 16.04
C SER A 273 17.45 1.37 16.07
N GLN A 274 17.59 2.20 15.03
CA GLN A 274 17.01 3.54 15.06
C GLN A 274 16.55 4.00 13.68
N VAL A 275 15.37 4.63 13.63
CA VAL A 275 14.85 5.31 12.44
C VAL A 275 15.63 6.61 12.22
N ASN A 276 15.81 7.00 10.96
CA ASN A 276 16.52 8.22 10.62
C ASN A 276 15.79 9.48 11.12
N LEU A 277 16.57 10.51 11.50
CA LEU A 277 16.06 11.78 12.02
C LEU A 277 15.00 12.42 11.12
N MET A 278 15.26 12.48 9.79
CA MET A 278 14.36 13.15 8.86
C MET A 278 13.01 12.43 8.75
N GLY A 279 13.02 11.09 8.83
CA GLY A 279 11.80 10.28 8.88
C GLY A 279 10.97 10.58 10.11
N LEU A 280 11.58 10.68 11.29
CA LEU A 280 10.88 11.02 12.53
C LEU A 280 10.24 12.41 12.47
N VAL A 281 11.02 13.41 12.05
CA VAL A 281 10.55 14.81 11.92
C VAL A 281 9.39 14.91 10.94
N ALA A 282 9.53 14.27 9.79
CA ALA A 282 8.50 14.31 8.74
C ALA A 282 7.22 13.59 9.15
N CYS A 283 7.35 12.41 9.78
CA CYS A 283 6.22 11.61 10.25
C CYS A 283 5.38 12.39 11.28
N GLN A 284 6.04 12.95 12.29
CA GLN A 284 5.36 13.76 13.31
C GLN A 284 4.66 14.98 12.69
N ALA A 285 5.36 15.75 11.85
CA ALA A 285 4.79 16.91 11.18
C ALA A 285 3.56 16.57 10.31
N ALA A 286 3.64 15.45 9.60
CA ALA A 286 2.57 14.99 8.71
C ALA A 286 1.29 14.63 9.49
N TYR A 287 1.41 13.89 10.58
CA TYR A 287 0.25 13.52 11.40
C TYR A 287 -0.32 14.69 12.20
N GLU A 288 0.52 15.65 12.64
CA GLU A 288 0.04 16.83 13.36
C GLU A 288 -0.67 17.85 12.47
N GLU A 289 -0.23 18.02 11.21
CA GLU A 289 -0.64 19.16 10.39
C GLU A 289 -1.17 18.75 8.98
N GLY A 290 -1.26 17.44 8.69
CA GLY A 290 -1.56 16.95 7.33
C GLY A 290 -3.04 16.72 7.00
N ALA A 291 -3.95 16.81 7.98
CA ALA A 291 -5.35 16.40 7.79
C ALA A 291 -6.07 17.14 6.65
N GLU A 292 -5.92 18.47 6.59
CA GLU A 292 -6.54 19.27 5.53
C GLU A 292 -5.96 18.98 4.14
N TRP A 293 -4.64 18.77 4.05
CA TRP A 293 -3.98 18.39 2.81
C TRP A 293 -4.49 17.03 2.31
N LEU A 294 -4.60 16.06 3.19
CA LEU A 294 -5.12 14.73 2.86
C LEU A 294 -6.59 14.79 2.39
N LEU A 295 -7.41 15.60 3.06
CA LEU A 295 -8.81 15.78 2.65
C LEU A 295 -8.90 16.28 1.20
N GLN A 296 -8.16 17.33 0.85
CA GLN A 296 -8.13 17.89 -0.50
C GLN A 296 -7.50 16.93 -1.52
N LEU A 297 -6.46 16.19 -1.13
CA LEU A 297 -5.88 15.15 -1.97
C LEU A 297 -6.91 14.06 -2.31
N LYS A 298 -7.66 13.58 -1.31
CA LYS A 298 -8.71 12.55 -1.52
C LYS A 298 -9.79 13.04 -2.48
N GLU A 299 -10.19 14.30 -2.39
CA GLU A 299 -11.13 14.91 -3.32
C GLU A 299 -10.57 14.97 -4.75
N TYR A 300 -9.31 15.36 -4.91
CA TYR A 300 -8.62 15.37 -6.20
C TYR A 300 -8.51 13.96 -6.80
N LEU A 301 -8.14 12.96 -5.99
CA LEU A 301 -8.06 11.55 -6.42
C LEU A 301 -9.43 11.00 -6.83
N LEU A 302 -10.49 11.39 -6.16
CA LEU A 302 -11.86 11.04 -6.54
C LEU A 302 -12.21 11.60 -7.92
N GLY A 303 -11.80 12.83 -8.20
CA GLY A 303 -11.89 13.43 -9.52
C GLY A 303 -11.10 12.64 -10.57
N ASN A 304 -9.86 12.21 -10.26
CA ASN A 304 -9.05 11.37 -11.16
C ASN A 304 -9.72 10.02 -11.44
N LEU A 305 -10.29 9.39 -10.42
CA LEU A 305 -11.02 8.14 -10.58
C LEU A 305 -12.28 8.32 -11.44
N SER A 306 -13.02 9.41 -11.26
CA SER A 306 -14.19 9.73 -12.10
C SER A 306 -13.79 9.90 -13.55
N PHE A 307 -12.71 10.63 -13.83
CA PHE A 307 -12.17 10.74 -15.19
C PHE A 307 -11.87 9.37 -15.80
N VAL A 308 -11.22 8.48 -15.07
CA VAL A 308 -10.90 7.13 -15.57
C VAL A 308 -12.16 6.36 -15.93
N ARG A 309 -13.19 6.37 -15.06
CA ARG A 309 -14.46 5.69 -15.33
C ARG A 309 -15.12 6.18 -16.62
N GLU A 310 -15.23 7.49 -16.77
CA GLU A 310 -15.84 8.11 -17.94
C GLU A 310 -15.03 7.81 -19.21
N TYR A 311 -13.71 7.97 -19.13
CA TYR A 311 -12.82 7.75 -20.26
C TYR A 311 -12.88 6.30 -20.77
N LEU A 312 -12.81 5.33 -19.87
CA LEU A 312 -12.91 3.91 -20.24
C LEU A 312 -14.26 3.60 -20.87
N LYS A 313 -15.35 4.04 -20.25
CA LYS A 313 -16.71 3.84 -20.79
C LYS A 313 -16.89 4.37 -22.20
N GLU A 314 -16.35 5.55 -22.49
CA GLU A 314 -16.55 6.24 -23.75
C GLU A 314 -15.53 5.85 -24.83
N ASN A 315 -14.30 5.57 -24.43
CA ASN A 315 -13.17 5.45 -25.35
C ASN A 315 -12.50 4.07 -25.38
N LEU A 316 -12.62 3.26 -24.34
CA LEU A 316 -11.97 1.97 -24.17
C LEU A 316 -12.90 0.95 -23.49
N PRO A 317 -14.09 0.68 -24.05
CA PRO A 317 -15.10 -0.19 -23.40
C PRO A 317 -14.63 -1.64 -23.23
N GLU A 318 -13.58 -2.06 -23.91
CA GLU A 318 -12.97 -3.39 -23.77
C GLU A 318 -12.08 -3.49 -22.52
N VAL A 319 -11.63 -2.37 -21.96
CA VAL A 319 -10.83 -2.32 -20.72
C VAL A 319 -11.73 -1.98 -19.56
N LYS A 320 -11.85 -2.86 -18.60
CA LYS A 320 -12.73 -2.66 -17.45
C LYS A 320 -11.97 -2.17 -16.24
N LEU A 321 -12.51 -1.18 -15.55
CA LEU A 321 -12.06 -0.82 -14.22
C LEU A 321 -12.68 -1.79 -13.21
N ILE A 322 -11.83 -2.49 -12.45
CA ILE A 322 -12.28 -3.11 -11.20
C ILE A 322 -12.52 -1.96 -10.22
N GLU A 323 -13.77 -1.77 -9.84
CA GLU A 323 -14.18 -0.60 -9.07
C GLU A 323 -13.49 -0.59 -7.69
N PRO A 324 -12.59 0.38 -7.41
CA PRO A 324 -11.88 0.41 -6.16
C PRO A 324 -12.75 0.97 -5.03
N GLU A 325 -12.70 0.32 -3.87
CA GLU A 325 -13.26 0.81 -2.61
C GLU A 325 -12.25 1.69 -1.85
N GLY A 326 -10.96 1.57 -2.19
CA GLY A 326 -9.87 2.34 -1.61
C GLY A 326 -8.59 2.30 -2.42
N THR A 327 -7.53 2.90 -1.89
CA THR A 327 -6.23 3.15 -2.50
C THR A 327 -6.27 4.15 -3.66
N TYR A 328 -5.12 4.61 -4.11
CA TYR A 328 -4.97 5.40 -5.35
C TYR A 328 -4.30 4.57 -6.46
N LEU A 329 -4.32 3.24 -6.29
CA LEU A 329 -3.83 2.27 -7.24
C LEU A 329 -5.05 1.56 -7.81
N ILE A 330 -5.33 1.75 -9.09
CA ILE A 330 -6.47 1.15 -9.75
C ILE A 330 -6.06 -0.10 -10.52
N TRP A 331 -6.99 -1.05 -10.63
CA TRP A 331 -6.79 -2.33 -11.27
C TRP A 331 -7.65 -2.42 -12.53
N LEU A 332 -6.99 -2.54 -13.68
CA LEU A 332 -7.64 -2.58 -14.98
C LEU A 332 -7.61 -4.00 -15.55
N ASP A 333 -8.75 -4.48 -15.97
CA ASP A 333 -8.96 -5.76 -16.64
C ASP A 333 -8.89 -5.58 -18.16
N PHE A 334 -7.96 -6.26 -18.81
CA PHE A 334 -7.73 -6.28 -20.25
C PHE A 334 -8.10 -7.63 -20.90
N GLU A 335 -8.71 -8.56 -20.16
CA GLU A 335 -9.01 -9.91 -20.65
C GLU A 335 -9.86 -9.90 -21.93
N ALA A 336 -10.77 -8.92 -22.07
CA ALA A 336 -11.61 -8.79 -23.28
C ALA A 336 -10.83 -8.51 -24.55
N LEU A 337 -9.55 -8.09 -24.48
CA LEU A 337 -8.69 -7.95 -25.66
C LEU A 337 -8.17 -9.28 -26.18
N GLY A 338 -8.30 -10.36 -25.43
CA GLY A 338 -7.86 -11.70 -25.82
C GLY A 338 -6.34 -11.84 -26.00
N LEU A 339 -5.56 -10.97 -25.34
CA LEU A 339 -4.10 -10.95 -25.46
C LEU A 339 -3.46 -11.91 -24.45
N GLU A 340 -2.45 -12.62 -24.90
CA GLU A 340 -1.55 -13.34 -23.98
C GLU A 340 -0.73 -12.34 -23.14
N ARG A 341 -0.24 -12.79 -21.97
CA ARG A 341 0.53 -11.96 -21.05
C ARG A 341 1.60 -11.09 -21.73
N LYS A 342 2.45 -11.72 -22.58
CA LYS A 342 3.54 -11.00 -23.25
C LYS A 342 3.05 -9.99 -24.28
N GLU A 343 1.91 -10.27 -24.89
CA GLU A 343 1.28 -9.36 -25.88
C GLU A 343 0.70 -8.13 -25.17
N LEU A 344 0.09 -8.32 -23.99
CA LEU A 344 -0.40 -7.20 -23.18
C LEU A 344 0.78 -6.33 -22.69
N GLU A 345 1.84 -6.92 -22.16
CA GLU A 345 3.05 -6.20 -21.75
C GLU A 345 3.66 -5.41 -22.93
N ALA A 346 3.71 -6.01 -24.12
CA ALA A 346 4.19 -5.34 -25.34
C ALA A 346 3.25 -4.21 -25.82
N LEU A 347 1.94 -4.35 -25.64
CA LEU A 347 0.96 -3.30 -25.93
C LEU A 347 1.18 -2.09 -25.03
N ILE A 348 1.35 -2.30 -23.72
CA ILE A 348 1.64 -1.23 -22.75
C ILE A 348 2.96 -0.53 -23.09
N ASP A 349 4.02 -1.28 -23.39
CA ASP A 349 5.31 -0.72 -23.84
C ASP A 349 5.20 0.07 -25.15
N LYS A 350 4.37 -0.39 -26.10
CA LYS A 350 4.07 0.32 -27.36
C LYS A 350 3.31 1.62 -27.11
N ALA A 351 2.44 1.64 -26.11
CA ALA A 351 1.76 2.86 -25.65
C ALA A 351 2.73 3.90 -25.06
N GLY A 352 3.98 3.53 -24.76
CA GLY A 352 4.93 4.39 -24.07
C GLY A 352 4.55 4.56 -22.60
N LEU A 353 3.90 3.56 -22.00
CA LEU A 353 3.49 3.55 -20.59
C LEU A 353 4.35 2.56 -19.80
N TRP A 354 4.59 2.88 -18.54
CA TRP A 354 5.16 1.95 -17.58
C TRP A 354 4.17 1.74 -16.43
N LEU A 355 3.48 0.62 -16.48
CA LEU A 355 2.51 0.17 -15.49
C LEU A 355 3.10 -1.03 -14.72
N ASP A 356 2.40 -1.49 -13.70
CA ASP A 356 2.71 -2.76 -13.07
C ASP A 356 1.85 -3.88 -13.67
N ALA A 357 2.51 -4.76 -14.41
CA ALA A 357 1.86 -5.92 -15.01
C ALA A 357 1.23 -6.82 -13.93
N GLY A 358 -0.02 -7.17 -14.11
CA GLY A 358 -0.77 -7.90 -13.10
C GLY A 358 -0.17 -9.24 -12.69
N ALA A 359 0.57 -9.89 -13.58
CA ALA A 359 1.26 -11.14 -13.29
C ALA A 359 2.28 -11.06 -12.13
N ILE A 360 2.80 -9.88 -11.78
CA ILE A 360 3.73 -9.74 -10.65
C ILE A 360 3.02 -9.88 -9.30
N PHE A 361 1.69 -9.67 -9.26
CA PHE A 361 0.86 -9.76 -8.04
C PHE A 361 0.37 -11.19 -7.76
N GLY A 362 0.58 -12.13 -8.68
CA GLY A 362 0.17 -13.53 -8.61
C GLY A 362 -0.40 -14.03 -9.93
N LYS A 363 -0.65 -15.32 -10.01
CA LYS A 363 -1.18 -15.96 -11.23
C LYS A 363 -2.55 -15.41 -11.62
N THR A 364 -3.38 -15.09 -10.65
CA THR A 364 -4.72 -14.52 -10.81
C THR A 364 -4.72 -13.05 -11.27
N GLY A 365 -3.55 -12.42 -11.34
CA GLY A 365 -3.38 -11.07 -11.91
C GLY A 365 -3.03 -11.05 -13.40
N ILE A 366 -2.87 -12.21 -14.06
CA ILE A 366 -2.60 -12.27 -15.50
C ILE A 366 -3.81 -11.70 -16.26
N GLY A 367 -3.57 -10.83 -17.25
CA GLY A 367 -4.62 -10.14 -17.99
C GLY A 367 -4.99 -8.75 -17.41
N PHE A 368 -4.38 -8.39 -16.28
CA PHE A 368 -4.62 -7.11 -15.60
C PHE A 368 -3.38 -6.22 -15.59
N GLU A 369 -3.61 -4.91 -15.39
CA GLU A 369 -2.56 -3.90 -15.19
C GLU A 369 -2.93 -3.00 -14.00
N ARG A 370 -1.96 -2.65 -13.15
CA ARG A 370 -2.15 -1.70 -12.06
C ARG A 370 -1.65 -0.32 -12.46
N ILE A 371 -2.48 0.70 -12.25
CA ILE A 371 -2.15 2.11 -12.53
C ILE A 371 -2.22 2.93 -11.24
N ASN A 372 -1.20 3.77 -11.02
CA ASN A 372 -1.21 4.80 -9.99
C ASN A 372 -1.87 6.07 -10.53
N ILE A 373 -2.99 6.48 -9.94
CA ILE A 373 -3.72 7.71 -10.31
C ILE A 373 -3.37 8.93 -9.44
N ALA A 374 -2.40 8.80 -8.52
CA ALA A 374 -1.93 9.92 -7.71
C ALA A 374 -0.89 10.76 -8.47
N CYS A 375 -1.37 11.37 -9.55
CA CYS A 375 -0.62 12.27 -10.43
C CYS A 375 -1.54 13.41 -10.90
N PRO A 376 -0.99 14.53 -11.42
CA PRO A 376 -1.78 15.59 -12.03
C PRO A 376 -2.70 15.06 -13.11
N ARG A 377 -3.93 15.59 -13.21
CA ARG A 377 -4.96 15.17 -14.17
C ARG A 377 -4.42 15.07 -15.61
N ARG A 378 -3.66 16.06 -16.05
CA ARG A 378 -3.08 16.07 -17.41
C ARG A 378 -2.15 14.88 -17.70
N THR A 379 -1.43 14.39 -16.67
CA THR A 379 -0.58 13.21 -16.80
C THR A 379 -1.42 11.95 -17.02
N LEU A 380 -2.52 11.85 -16.30
CA LEU A 380 -3.47 10.74 -16.42
C LEU A 380 -4.17 10.77 -17.79
N GLU A 381 -4.63 11.95 -18.23
CA GLU A 381 -5.21 12.15 -19.57
C GLU A 381 -4.26 11.72 -20.69
N GLN A 382 -3.00 12.13 -20.59
CA GLN A 382 -1.96 11.73 -21.55
C GLN A 382 -1.83 10.20 -21.59
N ALA A 383 -1.78 9.54 -20.44
CA ALA A 383 -1.64 8.08 -20.36
C ALA A 383 -2.80 7.35 -21.04
N PHE A 384 -4.03 7.78 -20.79
CA PHE A 384 -5.21 7.15 -21.38
C PHE A 384 -5.36 7.43 -22.89
N VAL A 385 -4.94 8.60 -23.37
CA VAL A 385 -4.85 8.89 -24.81
C VAL A 385 -3.82 7.98 -25.50
N GLN A 386 -2.65 7.78 -24.88
CA GLN A 386 -1.63 6.87 -25.41
C GLN A 386 -2.13 5.42 -25.43
N LEU A 387 -2.79 4.97 -24.37
CA LEU A 387 -3.37 3.63 -24.28
C LEU A 387 -4.43 3.41 -25.38
N LYS A 388 -5.36 4.35 -25.52
CA LYS A 388 -6.40 4.27 -26.56
C LYS A 388 -5.80 4.11 -27.96
N LYS A 389 -4.77 4.91 -28.28
CA LYS A 389 -4.13 4.87 -29.60
C LYS A 389 -3.60 3.48 -29.98
N VAL A 390 -3.09 2.72 -29.03
CA VAL A 390 -2.55 1.37 -29.32
C VAL A 390 -3.63 0.30 -29.29
N VAL A 391 -4.64 0.43 -28.43
CA VAL A 391 -5.80 -0.48 -28.40
C VAL A 391 -6.62 -0.38 -29.70
N ASP A 392 -6.85 0.82 -30.20
CA ASP A 392 -7.56 1.02 -31.49
C ASP A 392 -6.82 0.37 -32.70
N GLN A 393 -5.52 0.12 -32.60
CA GLN A 393 -4.74 -0.58 -33.65
C GLN A 393 -4.89 -2.10 -33.61
N LEU A 394 -5.53 -2.66 -32.60
CA LEU A 394 -5.85 -4.09 -32.51
C LEU A 394 -7.14 -4.44 -33.27
N LYS A 395 -7.98 -3.44 -33.53
CA LYS A 395 -9.23 -3.54 -34.30
C LYS A 395 -8.95 -3.49 -35.81
#